data_9e5182f553446e69f0713710882ca2df
#
_entry.id   9e5182f553446e69f0713710882ca2df
#
_cell.length_a   1.000
_cell.length_b   1.000
_cell.length_c   1.000
_cell.angle_alpha   90.00
_cell.angle_beta   90.00
_cell.angle_gamma   90.00
#
_symmetry.space_group_name_H-M   'P 1'
#
loop_
_entity.id
_entity.type
_entity.pdbx_description
1 polymer ?
#
loop_
_entity_poly.entity_id
_entity_poly.type
_entity_poly.pdbx_seq_one_letter_code
_entity_poly.pdbx_strand_id
1 'polypeptide(L)'
;QELLHGERYSHSWSDALPDFVKLAEAYGIKGIRCESPSDLDAAITEMLEYSGPVIFDCLVERHENCFPMIPSGKAHNDMILADKSVEGAIGSDGAVLV
;
A
#
# COMPACT_ATOMS: atom_id res chain seq x y z
N GLN A 1 10.13 6.30 -6.62
CA GLN A 1 10.17 6.70 -8.05
C GLN A 1 9.65 8.12 -8.25
N GLU A 2 8.58 8.49 -7.58
CA GLU A 2 8.02 9.85 -7.59
C GLU A 2 8.97 10.84 -6.91
N LEU A 3 9.26 10.64 -5.62
CA LEU A 3 9.99 11.58 -4.78
C LEU A 3 11.48 11.73 -5.14
N LEU A 4 12.15 10.64 -5.52
CA LEU A 4 13.61 10.60 -5.65
C LEU A 4 14.09 10.46 -7.11
N HIS A 5 13.22 10.09 -8.04
CA HIS A 5 13.60 9.80 -9.43
C HIS A 5 12.80 10.58 -10.46
N GLY A 6 12.15 11.71 -10.06
CA GLY A 6 11.44 12.59 -10.98
C GLY A 6 10.34 11.87 -11.76
N GLU A 7 9.49 11.10 -11.04
CA GLU A 7 8.33 10.38 -11.59
C GLU A 7 8.68 9.33 -12.67
N ARG A 8 9.91 8.83 -12.66
CA ARG A 8 10.33 7.75 -13.58
C ARG A 8 9.94 6.40 -13.01
N TYR A 9 8.74 5.94 -13.33
CA TYR A 9 8.13 4.75 -12.72
C TYR A 9 8.62 3.41 -13.27
N SER A 10 9.36 3.39 -14.40
CA SER A 10 10.04 2.20 -14.96
C SER A 10 9.16 0.96 -15.08
N HIS A 11 7.95 1.11 -15.59
CA HIS A 11 6.96 0.02 -15.73
C HIS A 11 6.62 -0.70 -14.41
N SER A 12 6.72 -0.03 -13.27
CA SER A 12 6.35 -0.58 -11.97
C SER A 12 4.83 -0.76 -11.78
N TRP A 13 4.03 -0.22 -12.68
CA TRP A 13 2.59 -0.40 -12.74
C TRP A 13 2.20 -1.28 -13.93
N SER A 14 1.24 -2.18 -13.73
CA SER A 14 0.62 -2.98 -14.80
C SER A 14 -0.90 -2.74 -14.81
N ASP A 15 -1.41 -2.34 -15.98
CA ASP A 15 -2.86 -2.16 -16.19
C ASP A 15 -3.59 -3.49 -16.49
N ALA A 16 -2.84 -4.54 -16.79
CA ALA A 16 -3.36 -5.87 -17.17
C ALA A 16 -2.99 -6.92 -16.12
N LEU A 17 -3.53 -6.75 -14.91
CA LEU A 17 -3.35 -7.73 -13.85
C LEU A 17 -4.28 -8.93 -14.04
N PRO A 18 -3.85 -10.15 -13.71
CA PRO A 18 -4.73 -11.30 -13.65
C PRO A 18 -5.77 -11.14 -12.53
N ASP A 19 -6.87 -11.84 -12.65
CA ASP A 19 -7.80 -12.00 -11.54
C ASP A 19 -7.22 -13.02 -10.53
N PHE A 20 -6.66 -12.50 -9.43
CA PHE A 20 -5.98 -13.34 -8.44
C PHE A 20 -6.92 -14.25 -7.67
N VAL A 21 -8.20 -13.91 -7.54
CA VAL A 21 -9.21 -14.78 -6.92
C VAL A 21 -9.47 -15.99 -7.82
N LYS A 22 -9.67 -15.76 -9.12
CA LYS A 22 -9.80 -16.85 -10.09
C LYS A 22 -8.55 -17.72 -10.21
N LEU A 23 -7.38 -17.09 -10.06
CA LEU A 23 -6.12 -17.83 -10.02
C LEU A 23 -6.07 -18.77 -8.82
N ALA A 24 -6.48 -18.29 -7.64
CA ALA A 24 -6.59 -19.12 -6.44
C ALA A 24 -7.55 -20.31 -6.67
N GLU A 25 -8.73 -20.05 -7.23
CA GLU A 25 -9.72 -21.08 -7.56
C GLU A 25 -9.15 -22.13 -8.53
N ALA A 26 -8.39 -21.69 -9.54
CA ALA A 26 -7.75 -22.60 -10.50
C ALA A 26 -6.75 -23.57 -9.83
N TYR A 27 -6.12 -23.13 -8.74
CA TYR A 27 -5.23 -23.97 -7.91
C TYR A 27 -5.99 -24.76 -6.82
N GLY A 28 -7.30 -24.60 -6.69
CA GLY A 28 -8.10 -25.26 -5.66
C GLY A 28 -7.83 -24.70 -4.26
N ILE A 29 -7.43 -23.43 -4.15
CA ILE A 29 -7.16 -22.74 -2.89
C ILE A 29 -8.10 -21.56 -2.69
N LYS A 30 -8.16 -21.05 -1.47
CA LYS A 30 -9.01 -19.89 -1.14
C LYS A 30 -8.47 -18.60 -1.76
N GLY A 31 -9.32 -17.87 -2.48
CA GLY A 31 -9.06 -16.49 -2.92
C GLY A 31 -9.92 -15.51 -2.14
N ILE A 32 -9.34 -14.43 -1.67
CA ILE A 32 -10.04 -13.34 -0.98
C ILE A 32 -9.62 -12.03 -1.64
N ARG A 33 -10.58 -11.19 -2.02
CA ARG A 33 -10.31 -9.83 -2.50
C ARG A 33 -10.84 -8.81 -1.51
N CYS A 34 -10.03 -7.81 -1.21
CA CYS A 34 -10.39 -6.65 -0.40
C CYS A 34 -10.21 -5.38 -1.22
N GLU A 35 -11.31 -4.66 -1.46
CA GLU A 35 -11.35 -3.44 -2.30
C GLU A 35 -11.60 -2.18 -1.48
N SER A 36 -12.05 -2.33 -0.23
CA SER A 36 -12.43 -1.22 0.63
C SER A 36 -11.79 -1.32 2.01
N PRO A 37 -11.29 -0.22 2.58
CA PRO A 37 -10.81 -0.21 3.97
C PRO A 37 -11.85 -0.69 4.99
N SER A 38 -13.14 -0.50 4.73
CA SER A 38 -14.21 -0.96 5.63
C SER A 38 -14.30 -2.49 5.72
N ASP A 39 -13.83 -3.20 4.72
CA ASP A 39 -13.92 -4.66 4.64
C ASP A 39 -12.61 -5.34 5.08
N LEU A 40 -11.56 -4.54 5.33
CA LEU A 40 -10.20 -5.04 5.57
C LEU A 40 -10.13 -5.97 6.78
N ASP A 41 -10.71 -5.57 7.92
CA ASP A 41 -10.65 -6.35 9.16
C ASP A 41 -11.35 -7.71 9.00
N ALA A 42 -12.50 -7.71 8.32
CA ALA A 42 -13.24 -8.94 8.05
C ALA A 42 -12.46 -9.87 7.10
N ALA A 43 -11.88 -9.29 6.04
CA ALA A 43 -11.10 -10.05 5.07
C ALA A 43 -9.80 -10.63 5.68
N ILE A 44 -9.12 -9.88 6.54
CA ILE A 44 -7.94 -10.38 7.28
C ILE A 44 -8.37 -11.49 8.24
N THR A 45 -9.47 -11.32 8.96
CA THR A 45 -9.98 -12.36 9.88
C THR A 45 -10.30 -13.64 9.12
N GLU A 46 -11.00 -13.56 7.99
CA GLU A 46 -11.30 -14.70 7.12
C GLU A 46 -10.02 -15.39 6.64
N MET A 47 -9.00 -14.62 6.24
CA MET A 47 -7.70 -15.16 5.83
C MET A 47 -7.01 -15.93 6.97
N LEU A 48 -7.02 -15.38 8.19
CA LEU A 48 -6.34 -15.99 9.34
C LEU A 48 -7.07 -17.22 9.90
N GLU A 49 -8.39 -17.25 9.81
CA GLU A 49 -9.21 -18.37 10.30
C GLU A 49 -9.26 -19.53 9.31
N TYR A 50 -8.90 -19.32 8.06
CA TYR A 50 -8.90 -20.37 7.07
C TYR A 50 -7.74 -21.34 7.27
N SER A 51 -8.02 -22.63 7.35
CA SER A 51 -7.04 -23.68 7.67
C SER A 51 -6.20 -24.17 6.48
N GLY A 52 -6.24 -23.49 5.35
CA GLY A 52 -5.53 -23.85 4.13
C GLY A 52 -4.73 -22.69 3.53
N PRO A 53 -4.10 -22.88 2.38
CA PRO A 53 -3.44 -21.80 1.65
C PRO A 53 -4.46 -20.78 1.13
N VAL A 54 -4.08 -19.49 1.19
CA VAL A 54 -4.92 -18.37 0.75
C VAL A 54 -4.11 -17.45 -0.16
N ILE A 55 -4.74 -16.97 -1.24
CA ILE A 55 -4.29 -15.78 -1.96
C ILE A 55 -5.17 -14.62 -1.50
N PHE A 56 -4.55 -13.63 -0.85
CA PHE A 56 -5.21 -12.41 -0.41
C PHE A 56 -4.87 -11.26 -1.36
N ASP A 57 -5.84 -10.85 -2.18
CA ASP A 57 -5.72 -9.77 -3.15
C ASP A 57 -6.25 -8.47 -2.53
N CYS A 58 -5.33 -7.69 -1.93
CA CYS A 58 -5.65 -6.42 -1.31
C CYS A 58 -5.36 -5.28 -2.28
N LEU A 59 -6.40 -4.58 -2.72
CA LEU A 59 -6.26 -3.43 -3.60
C LEU A 59 -5.75 -2.23 -2.80
N VAL A 60 -4.69 -1.62 -3.28
CA VAL A 60 -4.05 -0.46 -2.66
C VAL A 60 -4.02 0.73 -3.61
N GLU A 61 -3.84 1.93 -3.06
CA GLU A 61 -3.68 3.13 -3.86
C GLU A 61 -2.43 3.06 -4.75
N ARG A 62 -2.59 3.57 -5.97
CA ARG A 62 -1.54 3.53 -7.00
C ARG A 62 -0.35 4.43 -6.67
N HIS A 63 -0.61 5.60 -6.12
CA HIS A 63 0.38 6.66 -5.92
C HIS A 63 0.69 6.92 -4.44
N GLU A 64 0.31 6.01 -3.55
CA GLU A 64 0.58 6.15 -2.12
C GLU A 64 2.06 5.94 -1.82
N ASN A 65 2.66 6.89 -1.10
CA ASN A 65 4.02 6.81 -0.61
C ASN A 65 4.05 6.38 0.86
N CYS A 66 5.10 5.66 1.27
CA CYS A 66 5.28 5.25 2.66
C CYS A 66 5.94 6.38 3.46
N PHE A 67 5.20 7.03 4.34
CA PHE A 67 5.71 8.03 5.26
C PHE A 67 5.53 7.58 6.73
N PRO A 68 6.42 8.00 7.65
CA PRO A 68 7.67 8.76 7.43
C PRO A 68 8.75 7.92 6.75
N MET A 69 9.62 8.56 5.97
CA MET A 69 10.68 7.89 5.22
C MET A 69 12.02 8.61 5.40
N ILE A 70 13.09 7.85 5.66
CA ILE A 70 14.46 8.37 5.64
C ILE A 70 15.07 7.97 4.29
N PRO A 71 15.41 8.93 3.39
CA PRO A 71 16.06 8.61 2.13
C PRO A 71 17.42 7.95 2.35
N SER A 72 17.83 7.07 1.44
CA SER A 72 19.11 6.39 1.51
C SER A 72 20.27 7.38 1.65
N GLY A 73 21.18 7.15 2.59
CA GLY A 73 22.31 8.01 2.88
C GLY A 73 21.99 9.30 3.66
N LYS A 74 20.79 9.43 4.18
CA LYS A 74 20.34 10.56 5.00
C LYS A 74 20.24 10.20 6.48
N ALA A 75 20.24 11.23 7.35
CA ALA A 75 20.06 11.08 8.79
C ALA A 75 18.58 11.23 9.19
N HIS A 76 18.25 10.94 10.45
CA HIS A 76 16.89 11.04 10.98
C HIS A 76 16.29 12.44 10.90
N ASN A 77 17.13 13.48 11.02
CA ASN A 77 16.71 14.88 10.85
C ASN A 77 16.36 15.25 9.39
N ASP A 78 16.74 14.40 8.42
CA ASP A 78 16.38 14.57 7.00
C ASP A 78 15.15 13.72 6.61
N MET A 79 14.40 13.23 7.60
CA MET A 79 13.21 12.41 7.41
C MET A 79 12.13 13.19 6.65
N ILE A 80 11.56 12.53 5.63
CA ILE A 80 10.38 13.03 4.90
C ILE A 80 9.14 12.55 5.67
N LEU A 81 8.37 13.47 6.23
CA LEU A 81 7.24 13.16 7.10
C LEU A 81 5.92 12.96 6.36
N ALA A 82 5.74 13.66 5.24
CA ALA A 82 4.55 13.61 4.41
C ALA A 82 4.85 14.02 2.98
N ASP A 83 3.90 13.84 2.08
CA ASP A 83 3.96 14.38 0.72
C ASP A 83 3.97 15.92 0.77
N LYS A 84 4.72 16.57 -0.11
CA LYS A 84 4.83 18.04 -0.19
C LYS A 84 3.49 18.73 -0.41
N SER A 85 2.53 18.04 -1.02
CA SER A 85 1.15 18.54 -1.18
C SER A 85 0.39 18.61 0.15
N VAL A 86 0.78 17.81 1.14
CA VAL A 86 0.18 17.75 2.48
C VAL A 86 0.91 18.69 3.45
N GLU A 87 2.20 18.95 3.26
CA GLU A 87 2.98 19.89 4.11
C GLU A 87 2.40 21.30 4.14
N GLY A 88 1.75 21.74 3.06
CA GLY A 88 1.05 23.04 3.01
C GLY A 88 -0.28 23.10 3.79
N ALA A 89 -0.83 21.96 4.15
CA ALA A 89 -2.11 21.84 4.88
C ALA A 89 -1.92 21.59 6.39
N ILE A 90 -0.71 21.17 6.81
CA ILE A 90 -0.35 20.99 8.21
C ILE A 90 0.23 22.34 8.67
N GLY A 91 -0.56 23.10 9.44
CA GLY A 91 -0.09 24.36 10.02
C GLY A 91 1.18 24.15 10.83
N SER A 92 1.92 25.25 11.05
CA SER A 92 3.26 25.34 11.66
C SER A 92 3.42 24.73 13.08
N ASP A 93 2.41 24.06 13.60
CA ASP A 93 2.37 23.55 14.98
C ASP A 93 2.67 22.05 15.13
N GLY A 94 3.28 21.42 14.14
CA GLY A 94 3.98 20.14 14.32
C GLY A 94 3.20 18.99 14.99
N ALA A 95 1.88 19.05 15.07
CA ALA A 95 1.07 18.01 15.67
C ALA A 95 0.81 16.91 14.64
N VAL A 96 1.71 15.94 14.57
CA VAL A 96 1.40 14.65 13.97
C VAL A 96 0.42 13.96 14.90
N LEU A 97 -0.83 13.88 14.50
CA LEU A 97 -1.79 12.98 15.12
C LEU A 97 -1.46 11.55 14.66
N VAL A 98 -0.98 10.75 15.58
CA VAL A 98 -0.89 9.30 15.49
C VAL A 98 -2.28 8.72 15.60
#